data_0f4209ca80f03728e3aba2c669841ccf
#
_entry.id   0f4209ca80f03728e3aba2c669841ccf
#
_cell.length_a   1.000
_cell.length_b   1.000
_cell.length_c   1.000
_cell.angle_alpha   90.00
_cell.angle_beta   90.00
_cell.angle_gamma   90.00
#
_symmetry.space_group_name_H-M   'P 1'
#
loop_
_entity.id
_entity.type
_entity.pdbx_description
1 polymer ?
#
loop_
_entity_poly.entity_id
_entity_poly.type
_entity_poly.pdbx_seq_one_letter_code
_entity_poly.pdbx_strand_id
1 'polypeptide(L)'
;MVRRRDATLDGLREAMEAMDAARAQADPVAYSRADTLYHESFIRNCRNRYLQEGYALAAGQIATLRTHLSVPLAGVQDRSYVEHQQIVEAFANGDVMAIESILVRHILGTRESYLLALQQGLIRATLRAGG
;
A
#
# COMPACT_ATOMS: atom_id res chain seq x y z
N MET A 1 -4.08 -23.76 -10.28
CA MET A 1 -3.93 -23.07 -8.99
C MET A 1 -2.50 -22.72 -8.67
N VAL A 2 -1.52 -23.63 -8.87
CA VAL A 2 -0.08 -23.39 -8.67
C VAL A 2 0.43 -22.20 -9.49
N ARG A 3 0.13 -22.13 -10.79
CA ARG A 3 0.59 -21.03 -11.69
C ARG A 3 0.16 -19.63 -11.27
N ARG A 4 -1.01 -19.48 -10.63
CA ARG A 4 -1.49 -18.16 -10.17
C ARG A 4 -0.84 -17.71 -8.90
N ARG A 5 -0.60 -18.65 -7.99
CA ARG A 5 0.15 -18.39 -6.78
C ARG A 5 1.56 -17.92 -7.13
N ASP A 6 2.20 -18.60 -8.06
CA ASP A 6 3.55 -18.24 -8.51
C ASP A 6 3.56 -16.88 -9.21
N ALA A 7 2.60 -16.60 -10.09
CA ALA A 7 2.47 -15.30 -10.75
C ALA A 7 2.23 -14.17 -9.74
N THR A 8 1.41 -14.41 -8.72
CA THR A 8 1.17 -13.44 -7.65
C THR A 8 2.46 -13.20 -6.86
N LEU A 9 3.16 -14.25 -6.48
CA LEU A 9 4.40 -14.16 -5.73
C LEU A 9 5.49 -13.41 -6.52
N ASP A 10 5.60 -13.69 -7.81
CA ASP A 10 6.54 -13.00 -8.70
C ASP A 10 6.22 -11.51 -8.79
N GLY A 11 4.95 -11.15 -8.95
CA GLY A 11 4.49 -9.76 -8.96
C GLY A 11 4.76 -9.04 -7.64
N LEU A 12 4.54 -9.70 -6.52
CA LEU A 12 4.83 -9.15 -5.19
C LEU A 12 6.33 -8.89 -5.00
N ARG A 13 7.17 -9.83 -5.40
CA ARG A 13 8.63 -9.68 -5.33
C ARG A 13 9.14 -8.55 -6.21
N GLU A 14 8.63 -8.44 -7.41
CA GLU A 14 8.97 -7.34 -8.32
C GLU A 14 8.59 -5.99 -7.73
N ALA A 15 7.40 -5.89 -7.13
CA ALA A 15 6.97 -4.68 -6.45
C ALA A 15 7.84 -4.35 -5.24
N MET A 16 8.27 -5.35 -4.47
CA MET A 16 9.18 -5.14 -3.33
C MET A 16 10.55 -4.65 -3.78
N GLU A 17 11.09 -5.16 -4.88
CA GLU A 17 12.35 -4.66 -5.45
C GLU A 17 12.21 -3.19 -5.89
N ALA A 18 11.09 -2.83 -6.49
CA ALA A 18 10.80 -1.45 -6.87
C ALA A 18 10.67 -0.53 -5.65
N MET A 19 10.07 -1.02 -4.55
CA MET A 19 10.01 -0.29 -3.28
C MET A 19 11.39 -0.07 -2.68
N ASP A 20 12.26 -1.09 -2.71
CA ASP A 20 13.65 -0.99 -2.24
C ASP A 20 14.41 0.08 -3.01
N ALA A 21 14.32 0.07 -4.33
CA ALA A 21 14.96 1.06 -5.18
C ALA A 21 14.46 2.48 -4.90
N ALA A 22 13.14 2.63 -4.74
CA ALA A 22 12.53 3.93 -4.43
C ALA A 22 12.98 4.47 -3.06
N ARG A 23 13.10 3.60 -2.06
CA ARG A 23 13.60 3.97 -0.73
C ARG A 23 15.06 4.36 -0.75
N ALA A 24 15.89 3.62 -1.49
CA ALA A 24 17.31 3.93 -1.65
C ALA A 24 17.54 5.31 -2.28
N GLN A 25 16.65 5.73 -3.17
CA GLN A 25 16.70 7.01 -3.85
C GLN A 25 15.90 8.12 -3.16
N ALA A 26 15.25 7.80 -2.04
CA ALA A 26 14.33 8.71 -1.34
C ALA A 26 13.27 9.31 -2.28
N ASP A 27 12.71 8.48 -3.17
CA ASP A 27 11.72 8.87 -4.17
C ASP A 27 10.31 8.41 -3.74
N PRO A 28 9.49 9.30 -3.13
CA PRO A 28 8.16 8.94 -2.64
C PRO A 28 7.17 8.65 -3.77
N VAL A 29 7.35 9.23 -4.95
CA VAL A 29 6.48 8.97 -6.11
C VAL A 29 6.73 7.56 -6.65
N ALA A 30 8.00 7.18 -6.79
CA ALA A 30 8.37 5.82 -7.20
C ALA A 30 7.91 4.78 -6.16
N TYR A 31 8.00 5.08 -4.88
CA TYR A 31 7.49 4.21 -3.82
C TYR A 31 5.97 4.01 -3.94
N SER A 32 5.22 5.08 -4.15
CA SER A 32 3.76 5.01 -4.32
C SER A 32 3.36 4.17 -5.53
N ARG A 33 4.11 4.27 -6.63
CA ARG A 33 3.89 3.41 -7.81
C ARG A 33 4.16 1.95 -7.51
N ALA A 34 5.24 1.66 -6.80
CA ALA A 34 5.58 0.29 -6.39
C ALA A 34 4.53 -0.30 -5.44
N ASP A 35 4.00 0.51 -4.52
CA ASP A 35 2.92 0.13 -3.63
C ASP A 35 1.65 -0.25 -4.41
N THR A 36 1.30 0.52 -5.43
CA THR A 36 0.18 0.22 -6.33
C THR A 36 0.40 -1.12 -7.04
N LEU A 37 1.58 -1.37 -7.60
CA LEU A 37 1.93 -2.65 -8.24
C LEU A 37 1.81 -3.82 -7.27
N TYR A 38 2.23 -3.63 -6.04
CA TYR A 38 2.13 -4.63 -4.98
C TYR A 38 0.68 -5.07 -4.76
N HIS A 39 -0.21 -4.12 -4.53
CA HIS A 39 -1.63 -4.41 -4.30
C HIS A 39 -2.31 -4.98 -5.54
N GLU A 40 -1.99 -4.48 -6.73
CA GLU A 40 -2.50 -5.00 -7.99
C GLU A 40 -2.10 -6.45 -8.24
N SER A 41 -0.95 -6.91 -7.73
CA SER A 41 -0.50 -8.29 -7.89
C SER A 41 -1.47 -9.30 -7.29
N PHE A 42 -2.10 -8.97 -6.17
CA PHE A 42 -3.15 -9.80 -5.59
C PHE A 42 -4.42 -9.79 -6.43
N ILE A 43 -4.85 -8.60 -6.83
CA ILE A 43 -6.14 -8.40 -7.52
C ILE A 43 -6.11 -8.95 -8.93
N ARG A 44 -5.01 -8.74 -9.67
CA ARG A 44 -4.84 -9.21 -11.06
C ARG A 44 -5.01 -10.72 -11.19
N ASN A 45 -4.55 -11.47 -10.20
CA ASN A 45 -4.55 -12.93 -10.21
C ASN A 45 -5.76 -13.54 -9.48
N CYS A 46 -6.64 -12.73 -8.91
CA CYS A 46 -7.89 -13.23 -8.33
C CYS A 46 -8.93 -13.53 -9.43
N ARG A 47 -9.86 -14.44 -9.13
CA ARG A 47 -10.92 -14.83 -10.08
C ARG A 47 -12.21 -14.04 -9.93
N ASN A 48 -12.18 -12.98 -9.14
CA ASN A 48 -13.38 -12.23 -8.83
C ASN A 48 -13.40 -10.92 -9.61
N ARG A 49 -14.17 -10.89 -10.69
CA ARG A 49 -14.34 -9.72 -11.55
C ARG A 49 -14.87 -8.51 -10.78
N TYR A 50 -15.81 -8.73 -9.86
CA TYR A 50 -16.38 -7.64 -9.06
C TYR A 50 -15.34 -7.03 -8.13
N LEU A 51 -14.49 -7.85 -7.55
CA LEU A 51 -13.37 -7.39 -6.74
C LEU A 51 -12.36 -6.59 -7.57
N GLN A 52 -12.06 -7.04 -8.78
CA GLN A 52 -11.17 -6.34 -9.71
C GLN A 52 -11.73 -4.96 -10.10
N GLU A 53 -12.99 -4.87 -10.43
CA GLU A 53 -13.67 -3.63 -10.79
C GLU A 53 -13.76 -2.67 -9.60
N GLY A 54 -14.12 -3.17 -8.43
CA GLY A 54 -14.17 -2.40 -7.19
C GLY A 54 -12.81 -1.85 -6.77
N TYR A 55 -11.78 -2.67 -6.89
CA TYR A 55 -10.41 -2.22 -6.61
C TYR A 55 -9.95 -1.13 -7.59
N ALA A 56 -10.21 -1.29 -8.88
CA ALA A 56 -9.83 -0.29 -9.88
C ALA A 56 -10.46 1.08 -9.59
N LEU A 57 -11.70 1.10 -9.15
CA LEU A 57 -12.39 2.33 -8.75
C LEU A 57 -11.77 2.94 -7.49
N ALA A 58 -11.53 2.13 -6.47
CA ALA A 58 -10.93 2.58 -5.22
C ALA A 58 -9.47 3.03 -5.39
N ALA A 59 -8.70 2.34 -6.23
CA ALA A 59 -7.30 2.66 -6.49
C ALA A 59 -7.11 4.06 -7.05
N GLY A 60 -8.00 4.51 -7.95
CA GLY A 60 -7.97 5.87 -8.49
C GLY A 60 -8.19 6.93 -7.40
N GLN A 61 -9.11 6.70 -6.49
CA GLN A 61 -9.39 7.59 -5.36
C GLN A 61 -8.24 7.61 -4.36
N ILE A 62 -7.66 6.46 -4.05
CA ILE A 62 -6.50 6.35 -3.15
C ILE A 62 -5.29 7.08 -3.74
N ALA A 63 -5.02 6.93 -5.03
CA ALA A 63 -3.91 7.62 -5.69
C ALA A 63 -4.09 9.15 -5.63
N THR A 64 -5.31 9.65 -5.80
CA THR A 64 -5.63 11.07 -5.65
C THR A 64 -5.37 11.56 -4.22
N LEU A 65 -5.83 10.82 -3.22
CA LEU A 65 -5.58 11.14 -1.81
C LEU A 65 -4.09 11.14 -1.48
N ARG A 66 -3.33 10.17 -1.95
CA ARG A 66 -1.86 10.13 -1.76
C ARG A 66 -1.17 11.35 -2.33
N THR A 67 -1.60 11.80 -3.51
CA THR A 67 -1.03 12.99 -4.16
C THR A 67 -1.32 14.26 -3.37
N HIS A 68 -2.52 14.41 -2.83
CA HIS A 68 -2.94 15.61 -2.11
C HIS A 68 -2.54 15.62 -0.63
N LEU A 69 -2.43 14.43 -0.01
CA LEU A 69 -2.05 14.25 1.38
C LEU A 69 -0.55 13.95 1.55
N SER A 70 0.25 14.18 0.53
CA SER A 70 1.65 13.79 0.43
C SER A 70 2.58 14.46 1.45
N VAL A 71 2.17 14.50 2.69
CA VAL A 71 3.09 14.70 3.80
C VAL A 71 3.55 13.29 4.19
N PRO A 72 4.79 12.89 3.89
CA PRO A 72 5.30 11.66 4.42
C PRO A 72 5.31 11.79 5.94
N LEU A 73 4.33 11.15 6.58
CA LEU A 73 4.40 10.96 8.02
C LEU A 73 5.63 10.10 8.27
N ALA A 74 6.59 10.64 8.98
CA ALA A 74 7.83 9.96 9.31
C ALA A 74 7.51 8.58 9.92
N GLY A 75 8.11 7.53 9.40
CA GLY A 75 7.93 6.16 9.86
C GLY A 75 6.74 5.39 9.27
N VAL A 76 5.78 6.04 8.61
CA VAL A 76 4.64 5.35 7.98
C VAL A 76 5.08 4.46 6.83
N GLN A 77 5.95 4.98 5.97
CA GLN A 77 6.49 4.23 4.85
C GLN A 77 7.32 3.04 5.33
N ASP A 78 8.13 3.21 6.38
CA ASP A 78 8.95 2.14 6.94
C ASP A 78 8.11 1.01 7.53
N ARG A 79 7.06 1.35 8.26
CA ARG A 79 6.12 0.36 8.79
C ARG A 79 5.40 -0.39 7.67
N SER A 80 4.88 0.32 6.69
CA SER A 80 4.19 -0.26 5.53
C SER A 80 5.11 -1.22 4.77
N TYR A 81 6.35 -0.82 4.55
CA TYR A 81 7.36 -1.66 3.89
C TYR A 81 7.60 -2.97 4.63
N VAL A 82 7.79 -2.92 5.94
CA VAL A 82 8.00 -4.11 6.77
C VAL A 82 6.78 -5.03 6.72
N GLU A 83 5.58 -4.47 6.82
CA GLU A 83 4.34 -5.24 6.72
C GLU A 83 4.18 -5.90 5.35
N HIS A 84 4.53 -5.22 4.26
CA HIS A 84 4.54 -5.78 2.91
C HIS A 84 5.52 -6.96 2.79
N GLN A 85 6.72 -6.85 3.36
CA GLN A 85 7.68 -7.96 3.39
C GLN A 85 7.13 -9.18 4.15
N GLN A 86 6.52 -8.94 5.30
CA GLN A 86 5.93 -9.99 6.12
C GLN A 86 4.79 -10.71 5.39
N ILE A 87 3.97 -9.99 4.65
CA ILE A 87 2.88 -10.56 3.84
C ILE A 87 3.45 -11.44 2.72
N VAL A 88 4.49 -10.98 2.03
CA VAL A 88 5.15 -11.76 0.96
C VAL A 88 5.71 -13.07 1.52
N GLU A 89 6.38 -13.02 2.67
CA GLU A 89 6.93 -14.19 3.33
C GLU A 89 5.83 -15.17 3.75
N ALA A 90 4.79 -14.68 4.39
CA ALA A 90 3.64 -15.50 4.78
C ALA A 90 2.94 -16.11 3.56
N PHE A 91 2.81 -15.36 2.47
CA PHE A 91 2.24 -15.84 1.21
C PHE A 91 3.10 -16.96 0.60
N ALA A 92 4.42 -16.78 0.57
CA ALA A 92 5.35 -17.79 0.07
C ALA A 92 5.27 -19.09 0.87
N ASN A 93 5.06 -18.99 2.20
CA ASN A 93 4.93 -20.12 3.10
C ASN A 93 3.52 -20.73 3.13
N GLY A 94 2.55 -20.11 2.48
CA GLY A 94 1.14 -20.55 2.51
C GLY A 94 0.48 -20.37 3.88
N ASP A 95 0.99 -19.48 4.71
CA ASP A 95 0.47 -19.20 6.05
C ASP A 95 -0.68 -18.18 5.98
N VAL A 96 -1.89 -18.70 5.73
CA VAL A 96 -3.11 -17.88 5.56
C VAL A 96 -3.45 -17.09 6.82
N MET A 97 -3.28 -17.67 8.00
CA MET A 97 -3.58 -16.98 9.26
C MET A 97 -2.64 -15.80 9.51
N ALA A 98 -1.36 -15.97 9.20
CA ALA A 98 -0.39 -14.88 9.29
C ALA A 98 -0.72 -13.75 8.30
N ILE A 99 -1.09 -14.09 7.05
CA ILE A 99 -1.51 -13.10 6.05
C ILE A 99 -2.68 -12.29 6.56
N GLU A 100 -3.72 -12.94 7.06
CA GLU A 100 -4.93 -12.28 7.58
C GLU A 100 -4.58 -11.32 8.73
N SER A 101 -3.82 -11.77 9.71
CA SER A 101 -3.42 -10.97 10.86
C SER A 101 -2.62 -9.73 10.45
N ILE A 102 -1.63 -9.91 9.58
CA ILE A 102 -0.78 -8.81 9.11
C ILE A 102 -1.59 -7.84 8.26
N LEU A 103 -2.45 -8.35 7.39
CA LEU A 103 -3.28 -7.53 6.50
C LEU A 103 -4.25 -6.63 7.28
N VAL A 104 -4.90 -7.17 8.30
CA VAL A 104 -5.79 -6.37 9.18
C VAL A 104 -5.00 -5.25 9.84
N ARG A 105 -3.85 -5.55 10.41
CA ARG A 105 -2.97 -4.56 11.03
C ARG A 105 -2.49 -3.50 10.04
N HIS A 106 -2.15 -3.91 8.83
CA HIS A 106 -1.72 -3.03 7.74
C HIS A 106 -2.84 -2.06 7.31
N ILE A 107 -4.04 -2.57 7.11
CA ILE A 107 -5.21 -1.75 6.74
C ILE A 107 -5.55 -0.75 7.82
N LEU A 108 -5.63 -1.18 9.09
CA LEU A 108 -5.94 -0.30 10.22
C LEU A 108 -4.87 0.78 10.40
N GLY A 109 -3.60 0.42 10.30
CA GLY A 109 -2.50 1.36 10.39
C GLY A 109 -2.48 2.39 9.26
N THR A 110 -2.80 1.99 8.04
CA THR A 110 -2.94 2.88 6.89
C THR A 110 -4.09 3.86 7.10
N ARG A 111 -5.23 3.38 7.57
CA ARG A 111 -6.38 4.22 7.92
C ARG A 111 -6.02 5.29 8.94
N GLU A 112 -5.36 4.92 10.03
CA GLU A 112 -4.90 5.88 11.05
C GLU A 112 -3.96 6.93 10.48
N SER A 113 -3.04 6.52 9.62
CA SER A 113 -2.10 7.43 8.96
C SER A 113 -2.80 8.46 8.09
N TYR A 114 -3.82 8.06 7.32
CA TYR A 114 -4.61 8.99 6.52
C TYR A 114 -5.44 9.94 7.38
N LEU A 115 -6.05 9.45 8.45
CA LEU A 115 -6.82 10.29 9.38
C LEU A 115 -5.94 11.35 10.02
N LEU A 116 -4.74 11.00 10.46
CA LEU A 116 -3.77 11.95 11.00
C LEU A 116 -3.35 12.99 9.95
N ALA A 117 -3.08 12.55 8.72
CA ALA A 117 -2.72 13.46 7.63
C ALA A 117 -3.85 14.45 7.31
N LEU A 118 -5.10 13.99 7.30
CA LEU A 118 -6.27 14.85 7.12
C LEU A 118 -6.41 15.86 8.24
N GLN A 119 -6.25 15.45 9.50
CA GLN A 119 -6.32 16.33 10.65
C GLN A 119 -5.21 17.40 10.60
N GLN A 120 -3.99 17.03 10.27
CA GLN A 120 -2.89 17.97 10.11
C GLN A 120 -3.12 18.93 8.94
N GLY A 121 -3.66 18.45 7.83
CA GLY A 121 -4.01 19.27 6.68
C GLY A 121 -5.08 20.30 7.00
N LEU A 122 -6.10 19.92 7.76
CA LEU A 122 -7.16 20.83 8.23
C LEU A 122 -6.61 21.87 9.19
N ILE A 123 -5.75 21.49 10.14
CA ILE A 123 -5.11 22.42 11.08
C ILE A 123 -4.26 23.45 10.33
N ARG A 124 -3.45 23.01 9.37
CA ARG A 124 -2.62 23.90 8.55
C ARG A 124 -3.45 24.87 7.71
N ALA A 125 -4.55 24.39 7.11
CA ALA A 125 -5.47 25.22 6.34
C ALA A 125 -6.14 26.29 7.22
N THR A 126 -6.55 25.92 8.43
CA THR A 126 -7.13 26.84 9.42
C THR A 126 -6.14 27.90 9.87
N LEU A 127 -4.90 27.53 10.14
CA LEU A 127 -3.84 28.47 10.53
C LEU A 127 -3.49 29.46 9.41
N ARG A 128 -3.52 29.01 8.15
CA ARG A 128 -3.29 29.89 6.98
C ARG A 128 -4.45 30.84 6.74
N ALA A 129 -5.67 30.42 6.99
CA ALA A 129 -6.86 31.25 6.82
C ALA A 129 -7.03 32.31 7.93
N GLY A 130 -6.45 32.06 9.12
CA GLY A 130 -6.48 32.96 10.29
C GLY A 130 -5.35 33.99 10.34
N GLY A 131 -4.45 33.95 9.38
CA GLY A 131 -3.36 34.89 9.23
C GLY A 131 -3.61 35.84 8.08
#